data_8e3d6305c6a845365e7ab3f944ce71f9
#
_entry.id   8e3d6305c6a845365e7ab3f944ce71f9
#
_cell.length_a   1.000
_cell.length_b   1.000
_cell.length_c   1.000
_cell.angle_alpha   90.00
_cell.angle_beta   90.00
_cell.angle_gamma   90.00
#
_symmetry.space_group_name_H-M   'P 1'
#
loop_
_entity.id
_entity.type
_entity.pdbx_description
1 polymer ?
#
loop_
_entity_poly.entity_id
_entity_poly.type
_entity_poly.pdbx_seq_one_letter_code
_entity_poly.pdbx_strand_id
1 'polypeptide(L)'
;MIITQTPFRMSFFGGGTDIESFFKKYGGAVISTTFDKYCYVNVRHLPRFFDYTTEISYSRTERVTDIQDIKHPAVRNAMEMLDMHELRLTYEADLPARSGLGTSSSFAVGMLNASVSYTHLTLP
;
A
#
# COMPACT_ATOMS: atom_id res chain seq x y z
N MET A 1 14.95 -4.64 -6.47
CA MET A 1 14.32 -3.73 -5.48
C MET A 1 13.49 -2.69 -6.22
N ILE A 2 12.24 -2.55 -5.85
CA ILE A 2 11.33 -1.55 -6.40
C ILE A 2 10.90 -0.64 -5.26
N ILE A 3 11.02 0.67 -5.45
CA ILE A 3 10.57 1.68 -4.48
C ILE A 3 9.57 2.57 -5.19
N THR A 4 8.38 2.70 -4.61
CA THR A 4 7.39 3.68 -5.05
C THR A 4 7.33 4.84 -4.07
N GLN A 5 7.17 6.04 -4.63
CA GLN A 5 6.97 7.28 -3.90
C GLN A 5 5.59 7.81 -4.27
N THR A 6 4.67 7.81 -3.33
CA THR A 6 3.28 8.18 -3.59
C THR A 6 2.92 9.39 -2.72
N PRO A 7 2.45 10.50 -3.32
CA PRO A 7 2.08 11.67 -2.54
C PRO A 7 0.81 11.42 -1.74
N PHE A 8 0.73 12.07 -0.60
CA PHE A 8 -0.51 12.16 0.16
C PHE A 8 -1.47 13.13 -0.52
N ARG A 9 -2.73 13.04 -0.14
CA ARG A 9 -3.81 13.82 -0.71
C ARG A 9 -4.54 14.59 0.38
N MET A 10 -4.85 15.84 0.09
CA MET A 10 -5.70 16.69 0.90
C MET A 10 -6.99 16.98 0.15
N SER A 11 -8.12 16.65 0.74
CA SER A 11 -9.45 16.99 0.20
C SER A 11 -9.95 18.25 0.90
N PHE A 12 -10.17 19.31 0.14
CA PHE A 12 -10.67 20.57 0.68
C PHE A 12 -12.17 20.49 0.94
N PHE A 13 -12.91 19.87 0.02
CA PHE A 13 -14.37 19.73 0.10
C PHE A 13 -14.79 18.40 -0.47
N GLY A 14 -15.86 17.83 0.10
CA GLY A 14 -16.55 16.68 -0.47
C GLY A 14 -15.97 15.31 -0.11
N GLY A 15 -14.96 15.23 0.75
CA GLY A 15 -14.36 13.94 1.14
C GLY A 15 -15.35 12.98 1.78
N GLY A 16 -16.36 13.49 2.48
CA GLY A 16 -17.41 12.67 3.08
C GLY A 16 -18.36 12.03 2.05
N THR A 17 -18.38 12.52 0.82
CA THR A 17 -19.23 11.93 -0.25
C THR A 17 -18.63 10.65 -0.85
N ASP A 18 -17.42 10.26 -0.46
CA ASP A 18 -16.77 9.04 -0.95
C ASP A 18 -17.34 7.76 -0.34
N ILE A 19 -18.26 7.87 0.60
CA ILE A 19 -18.92 6.73 1.24
C ILE A 19 -19.98 6.16 0.32
N GLU A 20 -19.92 4.87 0.05
CA GLU A 20 -20.80 4.18 -0.89
C GLU A 20 -22.29 4.39 -0.60
N SER A 21 -22.68 4.31 0.66
CA SER A 21 -24.06 4.53 1.09
C SER A 21 -24.55 5.95 0.80
N PHE A 22 -23.64 6.91 0.66
CA PHE A 22 -23.98 8.28 0.34
C PHE A 22 -23.98 8.52 -1.17
N PHE A 23 -22.87 8.21 -1.88
CA PHE A 23 -22.77 8.57 -3.30
C PHE A 23 -23.71 7.77 -4.19
N LYS A 24 -24.05 6.55 -3.84
CA LYS A 24 -25.05 5.76 -4.59
C LYS A 24 -26.44 6.39 -4.54
N LYS A 25 -26.76 7.09 -3.47
CA LYS A 25 -28.08 7.70 -3.26
C LYS A 25 -28.13 9.17 -3.69
N TYR A 26 -27.08 9.93 -3.40
CA TYR A 26 -27.07 11.38 -3.59
C TYR A 26 -26.03 11.87 -4.60
N GLY A 27 -25.18 10.97 -5.10
CA GLY A 27 -24.02 11.36 -5.87
C GLY A 27 -22.88 11.85 -4.97
N GLY A 28 -21.75 12.14 -5.56
CA GLY A 28 -20.59 12.63 -4.82
C GLY A 28 -19.68 13.46 -5.69
N ALA A 29 -18.97 14.39 -5.07
CA ALA A 29 -17.94 15.18 -5.72
C ALA A 29 -16.91 15.59 -4.68
N VAL A 30 -15.66 15.72 -5.11
CA VAL A 30 -14.55 16.09 -4.23
C VAL A 30 -13.62 17.04 -4.96
N ILE A 31 -13.07 18.01 -4.22
CA ILE A 31 -11.97 18.85 -4.66
C ILE A 31 -10.77 18.51 -3.80
N SER A 32 -9.73 17.97 -4.42
CA SER A 32 -8.54 17.54 -3.71
C SER A 32 -7.28 17.86 -4.48
N THR A 33 -6.17 17.85 -3.78
CA THR A 33 -4.85 17.99 -4.36
C THR A 33 -3.85 17.09 -3.65
N THR A 34 -2.77 16.75 -4.34
CA THR A 34 -1.59 16.17 -3.71
C THR A 34 -0.67 17.27 -3.21
N PHE A 35 0.24 16.93 -2.33
CA PHE A 35 1.21 17.88 -1.78
C PHE A 35 2.54 17.18 -1.48
N ASP A 36 3.54 17.94 -1.11
CA ASP A 36 4.93 17.49 -0.97
C ASP A 36 5.17 16.72 0.34
N LYS A 37 4.38 15.67 0.56
CA LYS A 37 4.59 14.65 1.58
C LYS A 37 4.21 13.31 0.99
N TYR A 38 5.02 12.29 1.28
CA TYR A 38 4.96 11.03 0.54
C TYR A 38 4.93 9.83 1.46
N CYS A 39 4.41 8.76 0.95
CA CYS A 39 4.70 7.43 1.46
C CYS A 39 5.60 6.67 0.48
N TYR A 40 6.40 5.79 1.03
CA TYR A 40 7.36 4.99 0.30
C TYR A 40 7.09 3.52 0.56
N VAL A 41 6.92 2.75 -0.49
CA VAL A 41 6.80 1.31 -0.41
C VAL A 41 7.95 0.68 -1.16
N ASN A 42 8.70 -0.15 -0.48
CA ASN A 42 9.84 -0.88 -1.04
C ASN A 42 9.51 -2.36 -1.09
N VAL A 43 9.63 -2.97 -2.26
CA VAL A 43 9.45 -4.40 -2.46
C VAL A 43 10.74 -4.98 -3.02
N ARG A 44 11.24 -6.04 -2.37
CA ARG A 44 12.42 -6.76 -2.82
C ARG A 44 12.29 -8.25 -2.56
N HIS A 45 13.07 -9.03 -3.29
CA HIS A 45 13.18 -10.46 -3.01
C HIS A 45 13.82 -10.67 -1.63
N LEU A 46 13.25 -11.59 -0.85
CA LEU A 46 13.83 -12.01 0.43
C LEU A 46 14.65 -13.28 0.22
N PRO A 47 15.98 -13.24 0.46
CA PRO A 47 16.81 -14.43 0.34
C PRO A 47 16.40 -15.51 1.34
N ARG A 48 16.57 -16.77 0.95
CA ARG A 48 16.20 -17.93 1.78
C ARG A 48 17.22 -18.24 2.87
N PHE A 49 17.67 -17.21 3.62
CA PHE A 49 18.57 -17.38 4.75
C PHE A 49 17.83 -17.45 6.09
N PHE A 50 16.53 -17.20 6.08
CA PHE A 50 15.74 -17.00 7.27
C PHE A 50 14.73 -18.13 7.43
N ASP A 51 14.22 -18.28 8.66
CA ASP A 51 13.16 -19.27 8.97
C ASP A 51 11.80 -18.90 8.38
N TYR A 52 11.64 -17.67 7.91
CA TYR A 52 10.43 -17.15 7.28
C TYR A 52 10.69 -16.84 5.82
N THR A 53 9.64 -16.87 5.00
CA THR A 53 9.73 -16.61 3.56
C THR A 53 9.32 -15.20 3.17
N THR A 54 8.54 -14.52 4.01
CA THR A 54 8.00 -13.19 3.72
C THR A 54 8.08 -12.32 4.95
N GLU A 55 8.51 -11.08 4.77
CA GLU A 55 8.55 -10.07 5.82
C GLU A 55 7.81 -8.82 5.36
N ILE A 56 6.88 -8.36 6.18
CA ILE A 56 6.12 -7.13 5.96
C ILE A 56 6.41 -6.19 7.13
N SER A 57 6.96 -5.03 6.84
CA SER A 57 7.29 -4.02 7.85
C SER A 57 6.54 -2.73 7.58
N TYR A 58 5.68 -2.37 8.52
CA TYR A 58 4.91 -1.11 8.53
C TYR A 58 4.98 -0.55 9.95
N SER A 59 3.88 -0.24 10.64
CA SER A 59 3.90 0.06 12.08
C SER A 59 4.23 -1.16 12.93
N ARG A 60 4.10 -2.34 12.37
CA ARG A 60 4.51 -3.64 12.93
C ARG A 60 5.37 -4.36 11.93
N THR A 61 6.09 -5.38 12.38
CA THR A 61 6.83 -6.28 11.50
C THR A 61 6.18 -7.66 11.58
N GLU A 62 5.75 -8.16 10.43
CA GLU A 62 5.20 -9.51 10.31
C GLU A 62 6.17 -10.38 9.52
N ARG A 63 6.49 -11.53 10.06
CA ARG A 63 7.34 -12.54 9.41
C ARG A 63 6.56 -13.83 9.32
N VAL A 64 6.28 -14.27 8.11
CA VAL A 64 5.41 -15.41 7.86
C VAL A 64 6.05 -16.36 6.86
N THR A 65 5.66 -17.63 6.93
CA THR A 65 6.03 -18.65 5.94
C THR A 65 4.95 -18.78 4.87
N ASP A 66 3.69 -18.64 5.26
CA ASP A 66 2.53 -18.66 4.35
C ASP A 66 1.92 -17.27 4.29
N ILE A 67 1.65 -16.77 3.09
CA ILE A 67 1.04 -15.45 2.88
C ILE A 67 -0.34 -15.32 3.53
N GLN A 68 -1.06 -16.43 3.71
CA GLN A 68 -2.35 -16.44 4.41
C GLN A 68 -2.24 -16.07 5.88
N ASP A 69 -1.06 -16.18 6.47
CA ASP A 69 -0.80 -15.82 7.86
C ASP A 69 -0.56 -14.31 8.05
N ILE A 70 -0.47 -13.54 6.97
CA ILE A 70 -0.32 -12.09 7.04
C ILE A 70 -1.58 -11.47 7.63
N LYS A 71 -1.43 -10.70 8.70
CA LYS A 71 -2.55 -10.06 9.39
C LYS A 71 -3.05 -8.81 8.69
N HIS A 72 -2.17 -8.10 7.97
CA HIS A 72 -2.56 -6.90 7.23
C HIS A 72 -3.40 -7.28 6.01
N PRO A 73 -4.71 -6.98 5.98
CA PRO A 73 -5.59 -7.51 4.94
C PRO A 73 -5.25 -7.04 3.54
N ALA A 74 -4.91 -5.76 3.38
CA ALA A 74 -4.58 -5.19 2.07
C ALA A 74 -3.33 -5.85 1.47
N VAL A 75 -2.30 -6.05 2.28
CA VAL A 75 -1.05 -6.70 1.85
C VAL A 75 -1.31 -8.16 1.49
N ARG A 76 -2.00 -8.88 2.36
CA ARG A 76 -2.34 -10.29 2.13
C ARG A 76 -3.11 -10.47 0.82
N ASN A 77 -4.14 -9.67 0.62
CA ASN A 77 -4.98 -9.77 -0.57
C ASN A 77 -4.22 -9.40 -1.85
N ALA A 78 -3.37 -8.40 -1.79
CA ALA A 78 -2.53 -8.01 -2.93
C ALA A 78 -1.52 -9.10 -3.29
N MET A 79 -0.88 -9.69 -2.31
CA MET A 79 0.08 -10.77 -2.54
C MET A 79 -0.59 -12.02 -3.10
N GLU A 80 -1.78 -12.35 -2.61
CA GLU A 80 -2.57 -13.46 -3.14
C GLU A 80 -3.00 -13.20 -4.58
N MET A 81 -3.51 -12.02 -4.86
CA MET A 81 -3.98 -11.62 -6.19
C MET A 81 -2.86 -11.66 -7.24
N LEU A 82 -1.66 -11.26 -6.86
CA LEU A 82 -0.51 -11.18 -7.76
C LEU A 82 0.42 -12.40 -7.67
N ASP A 83 0.04 -13.41 -6.89
CA ASP A 83 0.82 -14.62 -6.68
C ASP A 83 2.28 -14.32 -6.25
N MET A 84 2.42 -13.48 -5.24
CA MET A 84 3.72 -13.04 -4.76
C MET A 84 4.19 -13.88 -3.57
N HIS A 85 5.45 -14.27 -3.61
CA HIS A 85 6.08 -15.09 -2.57
C HIS A 85 7.53 -14.63 -2.35
N GLU A 86 8.07 -14.96 -1.18
CA GLU A 86 9.50 -14.77 -0.87
C GLU A 86 9.95 -13.32 -1.06
N LEU A 87 9.22 -12.38 -0.46
CA LEU A 87 9.56 -10.98 -0.57
C LEU A 87 9.59 -10.27 0.78
N ARG A 88 10.28 -9.15 0.78
CA ARG A 88 10.26 -8.18 1.86
C ARG A 88 9.59 -6.91 1.36
N LEU A 89 8.54 -6.49 2.05
CA LEU A 89 7.84 -5.26 1.79
C LEU A 89 8.01 -4.34 2.99
N THR A 90 8.51 -3.13 2.76
CA THR A 90 8.64 -2.11 3.81
C THR A 90 7.86 -0.88 3.43
N TYR A 91 7.23 -0.27 4.42
CA TYR A 91 6.46 0.95 4.29
C TYR A 91 7.02 2.02 5.21
N GLU A 92 7.26 3.21 4.66
CA GLU A 92 7.65 4.40 5.39
C GLU A 92 6.83 5.59 4.89
N ALA A 93 6.60 6.55 5.76
CA ALA A 93 5.80 7.71 5.44
C ALA A 93 6.33 8.97 6.10
N ASP A 94 6.18 10.10 5.41
CA ASP A 94 6.52 11.42 5.95
C ASP A 94 5.52 11.91 6.99
N LEU A 95 4.32 11.31 7.03
CA LEU A 95 3.24 11.69 7.94
C LEU A 95 2.77 10.48 8.75
N PRO A 96 2.28 10.71 9.97
CA PRO A 96 1.76 9.62 10.80
C PRO A 96 0.47 9.03 10.22
N ALA A 97 0.20 7.76 10.56
CA ALA A 97 -1.06 7.13 10.24
C ALA A 97 -2.24 7.88 10.87
N ARG A 98 -3.40 7.79 10.25
CA ARG A 98 -4.65 8.42 10.72
C ARG A 98 -4.59 9.94 10.78
N SER A 99 -3.77 10.55 9.92
CA SER A 99 -3.69 12.01 9.80
C SER A 99 -4.87 12.62 9.04
N GLY A 100 -5.72 11.79 8.42
CA GLY A 100 -6.82 12.27 7.57
C GLY A 100 -6.38 12.74 6.18
N LEU A 101 -5.13 12.49 5.81
CA LEU A 101 -4.53 12.97 4.55
C LEU A 101 -4.38 11.86 3.51
N GLY A 102 -5.28 10.88 3.54
CA GLY A 102 -5.31 9.80 2.56
C GLY A 102 -4.18 8.78 2.72
N THR A 103 -3.68 8.57 3.94
CA THR A 103 -2.57 7.65 4.21
C THR A 103 -2.87 6.23 3.77
N SER A 104 -4.07 5.75 4.01
CA SER A 104 -4.50 4.40 3.62
C SER A 104 -4.56 4.23 2.10
N SER A 105 -5.11 5.22 1.40
CA SER A 105 -5.22 5.21 -0.06
C SER A 105 -3.85 5.33 -0.74
N SER A 106 -2.99 6.21 -0.24
CA SER A 106 -1.64 6.38 -0.76
C SER A 106 -0.80 5.12 -0.57
N PHE A 107 -0.94 4.47 0.59
CA PHE A 107 -0.30 3.18 0.84
C PHE A 107 -0.77 2.12 -0.15
N ALA A 108 -2.09 1.99 -0.36
CA ALA A 108 -2.65 1.01 -1.28
C ALA A 108 -2.16 1.22 -2.72
N VAL A 109 -2.18 2.46 -3.19
CA VAL A 109 -1.69 2.81 -4.54
C VAL A 109 -0.20 2.51 -4.68
N GLY A 110 0.60 2.94 -3.72
CA GLY A 110 2.05 2.71 -3.73
C GLY A 110 2.40 1.22 -3.66
N MET A 111 1.73 0.48 -2.79
CA MET A 111 1.92 -0.96 -2.64
C MET A 111 1.56 -1.72 -3.91
N LEU A 112 0.39 -1.44 -4.49
CA LEU A 112 -0.04 -2.12 -5.72
C LEU A 112 0.87 -1.78 -6.89
N ASN A 113 1.28 -0.54 -7.03
CA ASN A 113 2.19 -0.13 -8.08
C ASN A 113 3.58 -0.78 -7.94
N ALA A 114 4.13 -0.81 -6.74
CA ALA A 114 5.38 -1.51 -6.46
C ALA A 114 5.27 -3.01 -6.74
N SER A 115 4.17 -3.62 -6.33
CA SER A 115 3.92 -5.06 -6.50
C SER A 115 3.76 -5.43 -7.97
N VAL A 116 3.02 -4.65 -8.74
CA VAL A 116 2.86 -4.86 -10.19
C VAL A 116 4.20 -4.66 -10.89
N SER A 117 4.96 -3.65 -10.52
CA SER A 117 6.29 -3.42 -11.08
C SER A 117 7.25 -4.57 -10.77
N TYR A 118 7.17 -5.13 -9.58
CA TYR A 118 7.98 -6.27 -9.19
C TYR A 118 7.63 -7.55 -9.97
N THR A 119 6.33 -7.79 -10.21
CA THR A 119 5.84 -9.04 -10.81
C THR A 119 5.74 -9.01 -12.33
N HIS A 120 5.48 -7.86 -12.95
CA HIS A 120 5.11 -7.74 -14.36
C HIS A 120 6.05 -6.88 -15.20
N LEU A 121 6.82 -5.98 -14.58
CA LEU A 121 7.76 -5.17 -15.35
C LEU A 121 9.01 -5.97 -15.66
N THR A 122 9.16 -6.33 -16.92
CA THR A 122 10.43 -6.74 -17.48
C THR A 122 11.16 -5.48 -17.89
N LEU A 123 12.25 -5.17 -17.20
CA LEU A 123 13.15 -4.12 -17.65
C LEU A 123 13.83 -4.56 -18.95
N PRO A 124 13.93 -3.68 -19.92
CA PRO A 124 14.65 -4.00 -21.16
C PRO A 124 16.14 -4.23 -20.90
#